data_45fcc05cf5d4c291d9f6a4a78f3aaf23
#
_entry.id   45fcc05cf5d4c291d9f6a4a78f3aaf23
#
_cell.length_a   1.000
_cell.length_b   1.000
_cell.length_c   1.000
_cell.angle_alpha   90.00
_cell.angle_beta   90.00
_cell.angle_gamma   90.00
#
_symmetry.space_group_name_H-M   'P 1'
#
loop_
_entity.id
_entity.type
_entity.pdbx_description
1 polymer ?
#
loop_
_entity_poly.entity_id
_entity_poly.type
_entity_poly.pdbx_seq_one_letter_code
_entity_poly.pdbx_strand_id
1 'polypeptide(L)'
;MGSLSLSLSTVSNGTTTPRSPPSLGKMVTVLSIDGGGVRGIIPGTILAFLESKLQELDGEDARLADYFDIIAGTSTCGLVTAMLAAPDENNRPLFTVKEINDFYLQNYPKIFPKSGKGILGSVASLFGSITGPKYDGKYLHSKVEQLLGGTRLHQTLTNVVIPTFDIKLL
;
A
#
# COMPACT_ATOMS: atom_id res chain seq x y z
N MET A 1 -31.42 -3.92 8.06
CA MET A 1 -30.32 -4.79 7.57
C MET A 1 -30.18 -4.53 6.09
N GLY A 2 -29.27 -3.63 5.70
CA GLY A 2 -29.03 -3.26 4.30
C GLY A 2 -27.84 -4.03 3.77
N SER A 3 -28.05 -4.82 2.75
CA SER A 3 -27.02 -5.54 2.00
C SER A 3 -26.32 -4.54 1.07
N LEU A 4 -25.05 -4.27 1.28
CA LEU A 4 -24.18 -3.54 0.35
C LEU A 4 -23.69 -4.54 -0.72
N SER A 5 -24.28 -4.50 -1.90
CA SER A 5 -23.76 -5.20 -3.07
C SER A 5 -22.74 -4.30 -3.77
N LEU A 6 -21.47 -4.68 -3.75
CA LEU A 6 -20.42 -4.10 -4.58
C LEU A 6 -20.52 -4.70 -6.00
N SER A 7 -20.99 -3.92 -6.97
CA SER A 7 -20.90 -4.27 -8.38
C SER A 7 -19.52 -3.87 -8.93
N LEU A 8 -18.69 -4.87 -9.27
CA LEU A 8 -17.48 -4.63 -10.07
C LEU A 8 -17.89 -4.48 -11.54
N SER A 9 -17.76 -3.29 -12.09
CA SER A 9 -17.82 -3.06 -13.53
C SER A 9 -16.50 -3.46 -14.17
N THR A 10 -16.49 -4.55 -14.93
CA THR A 10 -15.35 -4.96 -15.77
C THR A 10 -15.36 -4.16 -17.06
N VAL A 11 -14.35 -3.31 -17.27
CA VAL A 11 -14.04 -2.77 -18.59
C VAL A 11 -12.96 -3.64 -19.21
N SER A 12 -13.35 -4.41 -20.22
CA SER A 12 -12.46 -5.27 -21.01
C SER A 12 -11.73 -4.44 -22.06
N ASN A 13 -10.38 -4.48 -22.06
CA ASN A 13 -9.55 -4.62 -23.27
C ASN A 13 -8.07 -4.69 -22.89
N GLY A 14 -7.51 -5.86 -23.02
CA GLY A 14 -6.10 -6.19 -22.80
C GLY A 14 -6.02 -7.62 -22.26
N THR A 15 -5.46 -8.53 -23.06
CA THR A 15 -5.34 -9.96 -22.77
C THR A 15 -4.42 -10.23 -21.59
N THR A 16 -4.93 -10.03 -20.39
CA THR A 16 -4.43 -10.67 -19.17
C THR A 16 -5.47 -11.74 -18.82
N THR A 17 -5.06 -12.99 -18.75
CA THR A 17 -5.92 -14.08 -18.29
C THR A 17 -6.53 -13.68 -16.95
N PRO A 18 -7.87 -13.55 -16.84
CA PRO A 18 -8.49 -13.22 -15.58
C PRO A 18 -8.15 -14.35 -14.59
N ARG A 19 -7.58 -13.97 -13.44
CA ARG A 19 -7.46 -14.91 -12.32
C ARG A 19 -8.87 -15.43 -12.03
N SER A 20 -9.10 -16.74 -12.22
CA SER A 20 -10.42 -17.32 -11.99
C SER A 20 -10.91 -16.98 -10.58
N PRO A 21 -12.18 -16.57 -10.41
CA PRO A 21 -12.73 -16.36 -9.09
C PRO A 21 -12.53 -17.62 -8.25
N PRO A 22 -12.28 -17.50 -6.94
CA PRO A 22 -12.07 -18.65 -6.08
C PRO A 22 -13.27 -19.60 -6.22
N SER A 23 -12.99 -20.87 -6.53
CA SER A 23 -14.02 -21.90 -6.59
C SER A 23 -14.67 -22.05 -5.21
N LEU A 24 -15.98 -22.27 -5.17
CA LEU A 24 -16.71 -22.54 -3.91
C LEU A 24 -15.95 -23.60 -3.09
N GLY A 25 -15.50 -23.23 -1.86
CA GLY A 25 -14.73 -24.10 -0.98
C GLY A 25 -13.22 -23.86 -0.97
N LYS A 26 -12.67 -22.95 -1.80
CA LYS A 26 -11.25 -22.56 -1.73
C LYS A 26 -11.07 -21.49 -0.65
N MET A 27 -10.09 -21.70 0.23
CA MET A 27 -9.70 -20.71 1.24
C MET A 27 -9.12 -19.46 0.54
N VAL A 28 -9.61 -18.29 0.92
CA VAL A 28 -9.08 -16.99 0.45
C VAL A 28 -8.12 -16.46 1.50
N THR A 29 -6.91 -16.13 1.08
CA THR A 29 -5.87 -15.58 1.95
C THR A 29 -5.84 -14.06 1.86
N VAL A 30 -5.90 -13.38 3.01
CA VAL A 30 -5.94 -11.92 3.11
C VAL A 30 -4.82 -11.44 4.01
N LEU A 31 -3.96 -10.56 3.50
CA LEU A 31 -3.01 -9.80 4.29
C LEU A 31 -3.58 -8.41 4.56
N SER A 32 -3.86 -8.09 5.82
CA SER A 32 -4.32 -6.76 6.25
C SER A 32 -3.26 -6.05 7.06
N ILE A 33 -2.92 -4.82 6.65
CA ILE A 33 -1.83 -4.04 7.23
C ILE A 33 -2.40 -2.71 7.73
N ASP A 34 -2.45 -2.54 9.05
CA ASP A 34 -2.95 -1.31 9.67
C ASP A 34 -1.97 -0.15 9.48
N GLY A 35 -2.53 1.00 9.11
CA GLY A 35 -1.78 2.25 8.99
C GLY A 35 -1.34 2.79 10.35
N GLY A 36 -0.37 3.67 10.34
CA GLY A 36 0.12 4.25 11.60
C GLY A 36 1.24 5.28 11.45
N GLY A 37 1.38 5.89 10.29
CA GLY A 37 2.46 6.84 10.02
C GLY A 37 3.82 6.16 10.20
N VAL A 38 4.69 6.70 11.06
CA VAL A 38 6.02 6.12 11.33
C VAL A 38 5.96 4.68 11.85
N ARG A 39 4.88 4.32 12.53
CA ARG A 39 4.71 2.96 13.07
C ARG A 39 4.55 1.89 11.99
N GLY A 40 4.37 2.28 10.72
CA GLY A 40 4.39 1.36 9.56
C GLY A 40 5.67 0.56 9.43
N ILE A 41 6.77 0.99 10.07
CA ILE A 41 8.00 0.19 10.13
C ILE A 41 7.83 -1.12 10.93
N ILE A 42 6.89 -1.16 11.88
CA ILE A 42 6.63 -2.35 12.70
C ILE A 42 6.06 -3.49 11.83
N PRO A 43 4.91 -3.31 11.13
CA PRO A 43 4.44 -4.33 10.20
C PRO A 43 5.45 -4.61 9.10
N GLY A 44 6.17 -3.60 8.57
CA GLY A 44 7.21 -3.81 7.59
C GLY A 44 8.31 -4.76 8.06
N THR A 45 8.76 -4.65 9.32
CA THR A 45 9.74 -5.56 9.90
C THR A 45 9.19 -6.99 10.03
N ILE A 46 7.94 -7.13 10.46
CA ILE A 46 7.27 -8.45 10.57
C ILE A 46 7.12 -9.09 9.18
N LEU A 47 6.71 -8.30 8.19
CA LEU A 47 6.55 -8.78 6.82
C LEU A 47 7.89 -9.18 6.18
N ALA A 48 8.97 -8.45 6.45
CA ALA A 48 10.31 -8.82 5.98
C ALA A 48 10.78 -10.15 6.58
N PHE A 49 10.49 -10.37 7.87
CA PHE A 49 10.75 -11.65 8.51
C PHE A 49 9.89 -12.77 7.89
N LEU A 50 8.59 -12.51 7.66
CA LEU A 50 7.70 -13.48 7.01
C LEU A 50 8.20 -13.83 5.60
N GLU A 51 8.54 -12.82 4.77
CA GLU A 51 9.07 -13.05 3.42
C GLU A 51 10.35 -13.89 3.45
N SER A 52 11.26 -13.62 4.40
CA SER A 52 12.49 -14.42 4.55
C SER A 52 12.18 -15.88 4.88
N LYS A 53 11.15 -16.15 5.67
CA LYS A 53 10.74 -17.53 5.99
C LYS A 53 10.08 -18.24 4.82
N LEU A 54 9.32 -17.51 4.01
CA LEU A 54 8.77 -18.06 2.77
C LEU A 54 9.89 -18.38 1.77
N GLN A 55 10.91 -17.54 1.70
CA GLN A 55 12.09 -17.78 0.86
C GLN A 55 12.91 -19.01 1.32
N GLU A 56 13.00 -19.27 2.62
CA GLU A 56 13.62 -20.49 3.13
C GLU A 56 12.85 -21.75 2.70
N LEU A 57 11.52 -21.66 2.52
CA LEU A 57 10.66 -22.79 2.16
C LEU A 57 10.56 -23.01 0.65
N ASP A 58 10.37 -21.93 -0.12
CA ASP A 58 9.99 -21.99 -1.53
C ASP A 58 11.03 -21.38 -2.49
N GLY A 59 12.19 -20.92 -1.95
CA GLY A 59 13.28 -20.36 -2.73
C GLY A 59 13.34 -18.83 -2.70
N GLU A 60 14.51 -18.29 -3.09
CA GLU A 60 14.85 -16.87 -2.94
C GLU A 60 13.92 -15.92 -3.73
N ASP A 61 13.24 -16.43 -4.74
CA ASP A 61 12.31 -15.65 -5.57
C ASP A 61 10.90 -15.52 -4.97
N ALA A 62 10.61 -16.22 -3.85
CA ALA A 62 9.32 -16.14 -3.19
C ALA A 62 9.05 -14.72 -2.65
N ARG A 63 7.84 -14.20 -2.89
CA ARG A 63 7.40 -12.87 -2.47
C ARG A 63 6.02 -12.94 -1.83
N LEU A 64 5.72 -12.00 -0.94
CA LEU A 64 4.42 -11.99 -0.25
C LEU A 64 3.22 -12.00 -1.19
N ALA A 65 3.29 -11.31 -2.32
CA ALA A 65 2.20 -11.30 -3.31
C ALA A 65 1.88 -12.68 -3.92
N ASP A 66 2.78 -13.65 -3.79
CA ASP A 66 2.55 -15.02 -4.27
C ASP A 66 1.60 -15.81 -3.35
N TYR A 67 1.48 -15.40 -2.08
CA TYR A 67 0.79 -16.16 -1.01
C TYR A 67 -0.57 -15.59 -0.63
N PHE A 68 -0.86 -14.33 -0.99
CA PHE A 68 -2.10 -13.67 -0.61
C PHE A 68 -2.96 -13.35 -1.82
N ASP A 69 -4.24 -13.75 -1.76
CA ASP A 69 -5.24 -13.42 -2.78
C ASP A 69 -5.64 -11.95 -2.71
N ILE A 70 -5.55 -11.35 -1.51
CA ILE A 70 -5.87 -9.94 -1.27
C ILE A 70 -4.82 -9.34 -0.32
N ILE A 71 -4.32 -8.15 -0.65
CA ILE A 71 -3.51 -7.34 0.25
C ILE A 71 -4.25 -6.03 0.52
N ALA A 72 -4.50 -5.73 1.79
CA ALA A 72 -5.22 -4.55 2.23
C ALA A 72 -4.34 -3.67 3.12
N GLY A 73 -4.37 -2.36 2.91
CA GLY A 73 -3.62 -1.44 3.76
C GLY A 73 -4.23 -0.05 3.84
N THR A 74 -4.14 0.57 5.01
CA THR A 74 -4.67 1.91 5.27
C THR A 74 -3.54 2.94 5.41
N SER A 75 -3.79 4.18 4.99
CA SER A 75 -2.84 5.30 5.14
C SER A 75 -1.47 4.96 4.56
N THR A 76 -0.39 5.06 5.34
CA THR A 76 0.97 4.72 4.93
C THR A 76 1.13 3.25 4.52
N CYS A 77 0.36 2.34 5.11
CA CYS A 77 0.37 0.94 4.71
C CYS A 77 -0.42 0.68 3.41
N GLY A 78 -1.21 1.64 2.93
CA GLY A 78 -1.73 1.64 1.56
C GLY A 78 -0.62 1.75 0.53
N LEU A 79 0.43 2.55 0.80
CA LEU A 79 1.63 2.60 -0.06
C LEU A 79 2.40 1.29 -0.02
N VAL A 80 2.58 0.70 1.18
CA VAL A 80 3.20 -0.63 1.32
C VAL A 80 2.44 -1.68 0.50
N THR A 81 1.11 -1.69 0.60
CA THR A 81 0.23 -2.57 -0.20
C THR A 81 0.45 -2.40 -1.70
N ALA A 82 0.50 -1.15 -2.19
CA ALA A 82 0.74 -0.86 -3.59
C ALA A 82 2.12 -1.35 -4.04
N MET A 83 3.16 -1.15 -3.23
CA MET A 83 4.52 -1.61 -3.55
C MET A 83 4.64 -3.14 -3.53
N LEU A 84 4.00 -3.83 -2.58
CA LEU A 84 3.99 -5.29 -2.51
C LEU A 84 3.32 -5.93 -3.73
N ALA A 85 2.31 -5.28 -4.29
CA ALA A 85 1.52 -5.80 -5.39
C ALA A 85 1.93 -5.29 -6.77
N ALA A 86 2.87 -4.33 -6.85
CA ALA A 86 3.33 -3.76 -8.12
C ALA A 86 4.15 -4.79 -8.92
N PRO A 87 3.83 -5.00 -10.23
CA PRO A 87 4.58 -5.88 -11.09
C PRO A 87 5.84 -5.21 -11.64
N ASP A 88 6.87 -6.01 -11.87
CA ASP A 88 7.99 -5.68 -12.75
C ASP A 88 7.68 -6.05 -14.22
N GLU A 89 8.68 -5.93 -15.10
CA GLU A 89 8.57 -6.25 -16.52
C GLU A 89 8.31 -7.75 -16.79
N ASN A 90 8.66 -8.61 -15.83
CA ASN A 90 8.47 -10.06 -15.90
C ASN A 90 7.18 -10.52 -15.19
N ASN A 91 6.32 -9.59 -14.80
CA ASN A 91 5.11 -9.86 -14.02
C ASN A 91 5.41 -10.53 -12.66
N ARG A 92 6.53 -10.13 -12.04
CA ARG A 92 6.92 -10.51 -10.68
C ARG A 92 6.85 -9.27 -9.77
N PRO A 93 6.76 -9.44 -8.44
CA PRO A 93 6.79 -8.31 -7.52
C PRO A 93 8.02 -7.43 -7.72
N LEU A 94 7.77 -6.14 -7.98
CA LEU A 94 8.80 -5.14 -8.28
C LEU A 94 9.73 -4.88 -7.08
N PHE A 95 9.23 -5.07 -5.86
CA PHE A 95 9.96 -4.80 -4.63
C PHE A 95 9.94 -5.99 -3.69
N THR A 96 11.05 -6.24 -3.02
CA THR A 96 11.10 -7.06 -1.82
C THR A 96 10.59 -6.25 -0.61
N VAL A 97 10.13 -6.92 0.44
CA VAL A 97 9.72 -6.20 1.67
C VAL A 97 10.89 -5.45 2.30
N LYS A 98 12.11 -5.95 2.16
CA LYS A 98 13.30 -5.26 2.62
C LYS A 98 13.49 -3.92 1.93
N GLU A 99 13.37 -3.86 0.60
CA GLU A 99 13.45 -2.61 -0.16
C GLU A 99 12.34 -1.63 0.19
N ILE A 100 11.12 -2.13 0.46
CA ILE A 100 10.01 -1.32 0.97
C ILE A 100 10.36 -0.69 2.32
N ASN A 101 10.96 -1.45 3.24
CA ASN A 101 11.39 -0.94 4.54
C ASN A 101 12.51 0.10 4.39
N ASP A 102 13.50 -0.17 3.55
CA ASP A 102 14.60 0.76 3.28
C ASP A 102 14.07 2.08 2.68
N PHE A 103 13.15 1.99 1.72
CA PHE A 103 12.44 3.15 1.19
C PHE A 103 11.73 3.94 2.29
N TYR A 104 11.04 3.25 3.17
CA TYR A 104 10.28 3.86 4.26
C TYR A 104 11.20 4.63 5.21
N LEU A 105 12.28 4.00 5.66
CA LEU A 105 13.28 4.61 6.55
C LEU A 105 13.93 5.85 5.95
N GLN A 106 14.28 5.79 4.67
CA GLN A 106 14.94 6.90 3.96
C GLN A 106 14.03 8.10 3.69
N ASN A 107 12.74 7.84 3.42
CA ASN A 107 11.81 8.87 2.95
C ASN A 107 10.85 9.37 4.04
N TYR A 108 10.69 8.63 5.13
CA TYR A 108 9.79 8.98 6.23
C TYR A 108 9.97 10.43 6.75
N PRO A 109 11.20 10.92 7.04
CA PRO A 109 11.39 12.28 7.56
C PRO A 109 10.94 13.37 6.58
N LYS A 110 10.91 13.07 5.27
CA LYS A 110 10.48 14.00 4.22
C LYS A 110 8.99 13.92 3.95
N ILE A 111 8.41 12.70 4.08
CA ILE A 111 6.96 12.50 3.96
C ILE A 111 6.23 13.11 5.17
N PHE A 112 6.82 12.98 6.37
CA PHE A 112 6.26 13.47 7.63
C PHE A 112 7.27 14.38 8.35
N PRO A 113 7.54 15.57 7.83
CA PRO A 113 8.48 16.50 8.46
C PRO A 113 7.99 16.84 9.89
N LYS A 114 8.93 16.84 10.84
CA LYS A 114 8.63 17.24 12.21
C LYS A 114 8.20 18.70 12.21
N SER A 115 6.97 18.96 12.60
CA SER A 115 6.52 20.33 12.88
C SER A 115 7.37 20.88 14.02
N GLY A 116 7.98 22.05 13.81
CA GLY A 116 8.90 22.67 14.79
C GLY A 116 8.25 22.75 16.17
N LYS A 117 8.89 22.12 17.17
CA LYS A 117 8.46 22.11 18.56
C LYS A 117 8.84 23.46 19.20
N GLY A 118 7.98 24.48 19.01
CA GLY A 118 8.01 25.70 19.82
C GLY A 118 6.60 25.99 20.33
N ILE A 119 6.46 26.79 21.37
CA ILE A 119 5.16 27.23 21.91
C ILE A 119 4.32 27.87 20.79
N LEU A 120 4.94 28.59 19.86
CA LEU A 120 4.30 29.09 18.63
C LEU A 120 3.84 27.96 17.69
N GLY A 121 4.57 26.84 17.61
CA GLY A 121 4.21 25.70 16.77
C GLY A 121 2.97 24.96 17.24
N SER A 122 2.68 24.97 18.54
CA SER A 122 1.46 24.38 19.10
C SER A 122 0.21 25.19 18.73
N VAL A 123 0.30 26.52 18.72
CA VAL A 123 -0.80 27.41 18.32
C VAL A 123 -1.00 27.34 16.79
N ALA A 124 0.07 27.36 16.02
CA ALA A 124 0.02 27.20 14.57
C ALA A 124 -0.52 25.81 14.15
N SER A 125 -0.23 24.76 14.91
CA SER A 125 -0.80 23.42 14.71
C SER A 125 -2.31 23.36 14.94
N LEU A 126 -2.83 24.13 15.91
CA LEU A 126 -4.28 24.22 16.17
C LEU A 126 -4.99 24.96 15.01
N PHE A 127 -4.41 26.06 14.55
CA PHE A 127 -4.95 26.83 13.41
C PHE A 127 -4.77 26.09 12.08
N GLY A 128 -3.65 25.39 11.87
CA GLY A 128 -3.37 24.61 10.67
C GLY A 128 -4.33 23.42 10.48
N SER A 129 -4.86 22.88 11.56
CA SER A 129 -5.88 21.82 11.51
C SER A 129 -7.26 22.33 10.99
N ILE A 130 -7.47 23.66 11.03
CA ILE A 130 -8.71 24.30 10.56
C ILE A 130 -8.56 24.79 9.12
N THR A 131 -7.31 25.04 8.65
CA THR A 131 -7.07 25.76 7.39
C THR A 131 -6.53 24.92 6.25
N GLY A 132 -6.20 23.63 6.45
CA GLY A 132 -5.72 22.79 5.36
C GLY A 132 -5.05 21.48 5.79
N PRO A 133 -4.56 20.68 4.84
CA PRO A 133 -3.92 19.41 5.12
C PRO A 133 -2.61 19.61 5.90
N LYS A 134 -2.37 18.74 6.89
CA LYS A 134 -1.19 18.78 7.75
C LYS A 134 0.15 18.66 7.01
N TYR A 135 0.13 18.01 5.85
CA TYR A 135 1.28 17.82 4.94
C TYR A 135 0.85 18.15 3.52
N ASP A 136 1.74 18.73 2.72
CA ASP A 136 1.41 19.15 1.34
C ASP A 136 1.31 17.97 0.34
N GLY A 137 1.77 16.79 0.73
CA GLY A 137 1.72 15.57 -0.06
C GLY A 137 2.60 15.54 -1.31
N LYS A 138 3.19 16.66 -1.74
CA LYS A 138 3.93 16.77 -3.00
C LYS A 138 5.10 15.79 -3.07
N TYR A 139 5.86 15.69 -1.98
CA TYR A 139 6.99 14.77 -1.92
C TYR A 139 6.52 13.32 -2.05
N LEU A 140 5.47 12.94 -1.32
CA LEU A 140 4.89 11.59 -1.40
C LEU A 140 4.38 11.29 -2.81
N HIS A 141 3.62 12.23 -3.41
CA HIS A 141 3.09 12.07 -4.77
C HIS A 141 4.21 11.84 -5.79
N SER A 142 5.25 12.68 -5.76
CA SER A 142 6.41 12.52 -6.64
C SER A 142 7.13 11.19 -6.44
N LYS A 143 7.22 10.70 -5.19
CA LYS A 143 7.83 9.40 -4.89
C LYS A 143 6.99 8.23 -5.36
N VAL A 144 5.67 8.28 -5.19
CA VAL A 144 4.75 7.26 -5.70
C VAL A 144 4.84 7.18 -7.23
N GLU A 145 4.83 8.32 -7.91
CA GLU A 145 5.00 8.38 -9.37
C GLU A 145 6.34 7.81 -9.83
N GLN A 146 7.42 8.11 -9.11
CA GLN A 146 8.75 7.56 -9.40
C GLN A 146 8.82 6.03 -9.22
N LEU A 147 8.15 5.49 -8.20
CA LEU A 147 8.23 4.08 -7.83
C LEU A 147 7.29 3.20 -8.65
N LEU A 148 6.06 3.67 -8.86
CA LEU A 148 5.00 2.89 -9.47
C LEU A 148 4.69 3.33 -10.91
N GLY A 149 5.20 4.50 -11.32
CA GLY A 149 5.01 5.04 -12.66
C GLY A 149 3.55 5.08 -13.06
N GLY A 150 3.25 4.54 -14.24
CA GLY A 150 1.90 4.42 -14.78
C GLY A 150 1.13 3.17 -14.38
N THR A 151 1.64 2.38 -13.42
CA THR A 151 0.98 1.14 -12.98
C THR A 151 -0.44 1.40 -12.47
N ARG A 152 -1.39 0.67 -13.01
CA ARG A 152 -2.82 0.79 -12.66
C ARG A 152 -3.25 -0.35 -11.73
N LEU A 153 -4.33 -0.12 -10.95
CA LEU A 153 -4.84 -1.13 -10.01
C LEU A 153 -5.17 -2.49 -10.65
N HIS A 154 -5.62 -2.51 -11.89
CA HIS A 154 -5.91 -3.77 -12.58
C HIS A 154 -4.65 -4.53 -13.04
N GLN A 155 -3.48 -3.92 -12.93
CA GLN A 155 -2.19 -4.53 -13.28
C GLN A 155 -1.48 -5.12 -12.06
N THR A 156 -2.00 -4.93 -10.84
CA THR A 156 -1.40 -5.49 -9.64
C THR A 156 -1.42 -7.01 -9.64
N LEU A 157 -0.38 -7.62 -9.07
CA LEU A 157 -0.18 -9.08 -9.05
C LEU A 157 -1.23 -9.81 -8.22
N THR A 158 -1.79 -9.15 -7.23
CA THR A 158 -2.88 -9.63 -6.40
C THR A 158 -3.92 -8.52 -6.21
N ASN A 159 -5.10 -8.86 -5.69
CA ASN A 159 -6.11 -7.85 -5.41
C ASN A 159 -5.64 -6.92 -4.28
N VAL A 160 -5.82 -5.62 -4.46
CA VAL A 160 -5.46 -4.62 -3.45
C VAL A 160 -6.68 -3.88 -2.95
N VAL A 161 -6.68 -3.58 -1.64
CA VAL A 161 -7.73 -2.78 -0.99
C VAL A 161 -7.05 -1.63 -0.25
N ILE A 162 -7.22 -0.41 -0.76
CA ILE A 162 -6.64 0.81 -0.18
C ILE A 162 -7.79 1.80 0.04
N PRO A 163 -8.36 1.86 1.26
CA PRO A 163 -9.44 2.79 1.58
C PRO A 163 -8.98 4.23 1.39
N THR A 164 -9.77 5.00 0.63
CA THR A 164 -9.54 6.42 0.35
C THR A 164 -10.82 7.21 0.56
N PHE A 165 -10.69 8.50 0.82
CA PHE A 165 -11.82 9.39 0.99
C PHE A 165 -11.63 10.64 0.12
N ASP A 166 -12.58 10.93 -0.76
CA ASP A 166 -12.56 12.13 -1.60
C ASP A 166 -13.34 13.26 -0.91
N ILE A 167 -12.61 14.22 -0.36
CA ILE A 167 -13.19 15.39 0.32
C ILE A 167 -13.82 16.39 -0.66
N LYS A 168 -13.62 16.28 -1.97
CA LYS A 168 -14.23 17.16 -2.95
C LYS A 168 -15.68 16.78 -3.29
N LEU A 169 -16.08 15.58 -2.89
CA LEU A 169 -17.44 15.07 -3.10
C LEU A 169 -18.36 15.32 -1.90
N LEU A 170 -17.89 16.07 -0.90
CA LEU A 170 -18.70 16.62 0.20
C LEU A 170 -19.19 18.01 -0.15
#